data_d65790dcac9bc2aead34310071bf88c2
#
_entry.id   d65790dcac9bc2aead34310071bf88c2
#
_cell.length_a   1.000
_cell.length_b   1.000
_cell.length_c   1.000
_cell.angle_alpha   90.00
_cell.angle_beta   90.00
_cell.angle_gamma   90.00
#
_symmetry.space_group_name_H-M   'P 1'
#
loop_
_entity.id
_entity.type
_entity.pdbx_description
1 polymer ?
#
loop_
_entity_poly.entity_id
_entity_poly.type
_entity_poly.pdbx_seq_one_letter_code
_entity_poly.pdbx_strand_id
1 'polypeptide(L)'
;MSWNSLTDRQKSLDRAIEQSGIKLDNSATCLRRVMNAIGASASEASFVKQRIELRLRTAALLNKTDDFISNTEKMLDQFEKDDEEWRRKGRALGFDF
;
A
#
# COMPACT_ATOMS: atom_id res chain seq x y z
N MET A 1 -17.00 -2.04 5.07
CA MET A 1 -17.40 -1.22 6.25
C MET A 1 -16.48 -0.04 6.41
N SER A 2 -17.02 1.15 6.59
CA SER A 2 -16.21 2.30 6.97
C SER A 2 -15.82 2.21 8.45
N TRP A 3 -14.74 2.91 8.82
CA TRP A 3 -14.28 2.95 10.22
C TRP A 3 -15.39 3.38 11.18
N ASN A 4 -16.18 4.37 10.79
CA ASN A 4 -17.24 4.93 11.65
C ASN A 4 -18.40 3.95 11.90
N SER A 5 -18.59 2.93 11.08
CA SER A 5 -19.62 1.90 11.26
C SER A 5 -19.18 0.73 12.13
N LEU A 6 -17.93 0.70 12.57
CA LEU A 6 -17.41 -0.33 13.46
C LEU A 6 -17.88 -0.08 14.91
N THR A 7 -18.14 -1.16 15.64
CA THR A 7 -18.39 -1.08 17.09
C THR A 7 -17.11 -0.69 17.84
N ASP A 8 -17.23 -0.26 19.09
CA ASP A 8 -16.07 0.07 19.91
C ASP A 8 -15.15 -1.14 20.10
N ARG A 9 -15.72 -2.32 20.28
CA ARG A 9 -14.94 -3.57 20.36
C ARG A 9 -14.20 -3.84 19.07
N GLN A 10 -14.84 -3.67 17.91
CA GLN A 10 -14.22 -3.87 16.60
C GLN A 10 -13.09 -2.87 16.37
N LYS A 11 -13.28 -1.61 16.72
CA LYS A 11 -12.22 -0.59 16.64
C LYS A 11 -11.04 -0.95 17.53
N SER A 12 -11.30 -1.43 18.74
CA SER A 12 -10.28 -1.87 19.68
C SER A 12 -9.46 -3.04 19.11
N LEU A 13 -10.14 -4.03 18.54
CA LEU A 13 -9.48 -5.16 17.90
C LEU A 13 -8.61 -4.73 16.73
N ASP A 14 -9.11 -3.84 15.87
CA ASP A 14 -8.37 -3.34 14.72
C ASP A 14 -7.10 -2.59 15.12
N ARG A 15 -7.17 -1.75 16.15
CA ARG A 15 -6.01 -1.06 16.70
C ARG A 15 -5.00 -2.04 17.29
N ALA A 16 -5.48 -3.08 17.97
CA ALA A 16 -4.61 -4.10 18.55
C ALA A 16 -3.88 -4.91 17.47
N ILE A 17 -4.50 -5.17 16.33
CA ILE A 17 -3.83 -5.80 15.18
C ILE A 17 -2.63 -4.97 14.73
N GLU A 18 -2.80 -3.67 14.60
CA GLU A 18 -1.73 -2.76 14.21
C GLU A 18 -0.61 -2.73 15.25
N GLN A 19 -0.98 -2.66 16.53
CA GLN A 19 -0.03 -2.58 17.63
C GLN A 19 0.71 -3.90 17.90
N SER A 20 0.17 -5.03 17.44
CA SER A 20 0.80 -6.35 17.66
C SER A 20 2.16 -6.50 16.98
N GLY A 21 2.40 -5.75 15.92
CA GLY A 21 3.65 -5.83 15.14
C GLY A 21 3.83 -7.15 14.40
N ILE A 22 2.82 -8.00 14.34
CA ILE A 22 2.88 -9.30 13.66
C ILE A 22 2.85 -9.07 12.14
N LYS A 23 3.76 -9.74 11.43
CA LYS A 23 3.74 -9.73 9.97
C LYS A 23 2.52 -10.48 9.47
N LEU A 24 1.66 -9.77 8.72
CA LEU A 24 0.40 -10.31 8.24
C LEU A 24 0.56 -11.08 6.93
N ASP A 25 -0.17 -12.19 6.84
CA ASP A 25 -0.36 -12.96 5.62
C ASP A 25 -1.75 -13.61 5.61
N ASN A 26 -2.10 -14.32 4.54
CA ASN A 26 -3.41 -14.97 4.40
C ASN A 26 -3.48 -16.37 5.03
N SER A 27 -2.50 -16.78 5.82
CA SER A 27 -2.48 -18.11 6.41
C SER A 27 -3.38 -18.21 7.64
N ALA A 28 -3.88 -19.41 7.91
CA ALA A 28 -4.61 -19.71 9.14
C ALA A 28 -3.72 -19.57 10.39
N THR A 29 -2.43 -19.82 10.24
CA THR A 29 -1.44 -19.66 11.31
C THR A 29 -1.31 -18.21 11.72
N CYS A 30 -1.24 -17.29 10.76
CA CYS A 30 -1.20 -15.86 11.02
C CYS A 30 -2.48 -15.39 11.73
N LEU A 31 -3.65 -15.80 11.26
CA LEU A 31 -4.92 -15.47 11.90
C LEU A 31 -4.93 -15.92 13.37
N ARG A 32 -4.50 -17.13 13.64
CA ARG A 32 -4.45 -17.66 15.02
C ARG A 32 -3.50 -16.86 15.90
N ARG A 33 -2.31 -16.54 15.41
CA ARG A 33 -1.33 -15.74 16.15
C ARG A 33 -1.88 -14.36 16.47
N VAL A 34 -2.49 -13.70 15.50
CA VAL A 34 -3.09 -12.37 15.68
C VAL A 34 -4.21 -12.44 16.71
N MET A 35 -5.12 -13.39 16.60
CA MET A 35 -6.23 -13.56 17.54
C MET A 35 -5.74 -13.77 18.97
N ASN A 36 -4.72 -14.61 19.16
CA ASN A 36 -4.13 -14.83 20.48
C ASN A 36 -3.46 -13.56 21.03
N ALA A 37 -2.77 -12.83 20.18
CA ALA A 37 -2.06 -11.61 20.60
C ALA A 37 -3.01 -10.48 21.01
N ILE A 38 -4.15 -10.35 20.34
CA ILE A 38 -5.13 -9.27 20.59
C ILE A 38 -6.26 -9.68 21.53
N GLY A 39 -6.29 -10.94 21.99
CA GLY A 39 -7.35 -11.42 22.87
C GLY A 39 -8.71 -11.55 22.21
N ALA A 40 -8.74 -11.83 20.91
CA ALA A 40 -9.99 -12.02 20.16
C ALA A 40 -10.60 -13.40 20.46
N SER A 41 -11.93 -13.46 20.58
CA SER A 41 -12.67 -14.70 20.75
C SER A 41 -12.91 -15.39 19.39
N ALA A 42 -13.29 -16.69 19.46
CA ALA A 42 -13.62 -17.44 18.25
C ALA A 42 -14.73 -16.81 17.42
N SER A 43 -15.70 -16.16 18.06
CA SER A 43 -16.79 -15.45 17.36
C SER A 43 -16.30 -14.21 16.62
N GLU A 44 -15.14 -13.69 16.96
CA GLU A 44 -14.53 -12.51 16.33
C GLU A 44 -13.57 -12.86 15.19
N ALA A 45 -13.35 -14.15 14.93
CA ALA A 45 -12.40 -14.62 13.93
C ALA A 45 -12.70 -14.09 12.52
N SER A 46 -13.97 -14.07 12.13
CA SER A 46 -14.38 -13.55 10.82
C SER A 46 -14.03 -12.07 10.66
N PHE A 47 -14.28 -11.26 11.67
CA PHE A 47 -13.93 -9.85 11.67
C PHE A 47 -12.41 -9.65 11.60
N VAL A 48 -11.65 -10.34 12.42
CA VAL A 48 -10.18 -10.24 12.42
C VAL A 48 -9.61 -10.64 11.06
N LYS A 49 -10.11 -11.72 10.46
CA LYS A 49 -9.72 -12.14 9.12
C LYS A 49 -9.97 -11.05 8.08
N GLN A 50 -11.14 -10.44 8.10
CA GLN A 50 -11.49 -9.36 7.19
C GLN A 50 -10.57 -8.14 7.34
N ARG A 51 -10.21 -7.79 8.58
CA ARG A 51 -9.30 -6.66 8.85
C ARG A 51 -7.88 -6.97 8.38
N ILE A 52 -7.40 -8.20 8.56
CA ILE A 52 -6.10 -8.64 8.02
C ILE A 52 -6.10 -8.56 6.49
N GLU A 53 -7.13 -9.06 5.83
CA GLU A 53 -7.24 -8.99 4.37
C GLU A 53 -7.26 -7.56 3.86
N LEU A 54 -7.98 -6.67 4.53
CA LEU A 54 -8.03 -5.25 4.18
C LEU A 54 -6.64 -4.61 4.26
N ARG A 55 -5.89 -4.88 5.33
CA ARG A 55 -4.52 -4.37 5.49
C ARG A 55 -3.58 -4.89 4.41
N LEU A 56 -3.69 -6.15 4.03
CA LEU A 56 -2.91 -6.73 2.96
C LEU A 56 -3.22 -6.09 1.60
N ARG A 57 -4.50 -5.83 1.31
CA ARG A 57 -4.91 -5.10 0.10
C ARG A 57 -4.38 -3.68 0.08
N THR A 58 -4.47 -2.98 1.19
CA THR A 58 -3.96 -1.61 1.31
C THR A 58 -2.45 -1.57 1.09
N ALA A 59 -1.70 -2.49 1.67
CA ALA A 59 -0.26 -2.60 1.47
C ALA A 59 0.09 -2.88 -0.01
N ALA A 60 -0.66 -3.77 -0.66
CA ALA A 60 -0.46 -4.06 -2.07
C ALA A 60 -0.73 -2.84 -2.97
N LEU A 61 -1.76 -2.05 -2.65
CA LEU A 61 -2.08 -0.81 -3.38
C LEU A 61 -1.00 0.25 -3.17
N LEU A 62 -0.48 0.40 -1.96
CA LEU A 62 0.63 1.33 -1.68
C LEU A 62 1.89 0.94 -2.44
N ASN A 63 2.24 -0.36 -2.49
CA ASN A 63 3.37 -0.84 -3.26
C ASN A 63 3.22 -0.55 -4.75
N LYS A 64 2.03 -0.75 -5.32
CA LYS A 64 1.74 -0.40 -6.72
C LYS A 64 1.87 1.09 -6.98
N THR A 65 1.43 1.92 -6.04
CA THR A 65 1.54 3.38 -6.15
C THR A 65 2.99 3.82 -6.12
N ASP A 66 3.82 3.26 -5.25
CA ASP A 66 5.24 3.53 -5.18
C ASP A 66 5.95 3.13 -6.48
N ASP A 67 5.63 1.96 -7.04
CA ASP A 67 6.17 1.51 -8.33
C ASP A 67 5.75 2.45 -9.46
N PHE A 68 4.50 2.91 -9.46
CA PHE A 68 4.01 3.87 -10.46
C PHE A 68 4.74 5.20 -10.38
N ILE A 69 4.93 5.76 -9.20
CA ILE A 69 5.66 7.01 -8.98
C ILE A 69 7.11 6.86 -9.46
N SER A 70 7.78 5.78 -9.08
CA SER A 70 9.16 5.50 -9.50
C SER A 70 9.29 5.40 -11.02
N ASN A 71 8.36 4.70 -11.67
CA ASN A 71 8.34 4.59 -13.13
C ASN A 71 8.06 5.94 -13.81
N THR A 72 7.19 6.76 -13.24
CA THR A 72 6.88 8.11 -13.74
C THR A 72 8.11 9.01 -13.65
N GLU A 73 8.86 8.98 -12.57
CA GLU A 73 10.11 9.73 -12.40
C GLU A 73 11.14 9.33 -13.47
N LYS A 74 11.30 8.03 -13.74
CA LYS A 74 12.19 7.55 -14.80
C LYS A 74 11.76 8.03 -16.17
N MET A 75 10.47 8.06 -16.45
CA MET A 75 9.93 8.57 -17.71
C MET A 75 10.19 10.07 -17.87
N LEU A 76 10.02 10.86 -16.82
CA LEU A 76 10.31 12.30 -16.84
C LEU A 76 11.79 12.57 -17.09
N ASP A 77 12.69 11.83 -16.48
CA ASP A 77 14.13 11.93 -16.74
C ASP A 77 14.46 11.65 -18.21
N GLN A 78 13.81 10.64 -18.81
CA GLN A 78 14.00 10.32 -20.22
C GLN A 78 13.46 11.42 -21.13
N PHE A 79 12.34 12.02 -20.80
CA PHE A 79 11.78 13.16 -21.53
C PHE A 79 12.72 14.37 -21.50
N GLU A 80 13.31 14.67 -20.37
CA GLU A 80 14.28 15.76 -20.23
C GLU A 80 15.49 15.54 -21.13
N LYS A 81 16.04 14.32 -21.16
CA LYS A 81 17.17 13.97 -22.03
C LYS A 81 16.80 14.08 -23.50
N ASP A 82 15.62 13.60 -23.89
CA ASP A 82 15.15 13.69 -25.26
C ASP A 82 14.94 15.14 -25.68
N ASP A 83 14.40 15.99 -24.81
CA ASP A 83 14.21 17.41 -25.07
C ASP A 83 15.55 18.14 -25.29
N GLU A 84 16.55 17.82 -24.49
CA GLU A 84 17.92 18.37 -24.68
C GLU A 84 18.51 17.95 -26.02
N GLU A 85 18.35 16.70 -26.44
CA GLU A 85 18.80 16.23 -27.74
C GLU A 85 18.09 16.96 -28.89
N TRP A 86 16.79 17.13 -28.79
CA TRP A 86 16.00 17.85 -29.76
C TRP A 86 16.42 19.32 -29.90
N ARG A 87 16.66 19.99 -28.80
CA ARG A 87 17.15 21.37 -28.78
C ARG A 87 18.53 21.47 -29.43
N ARG A 88 19.40 20.52 -29.12
CA ARG A 88 20.75 20.47 -29.70
C ARG A 88 20.72 20.26 -31.20
N LYS A 89 19.92 19.33 -31.66
CA LYS A 89 19.70 19.06 -33.09
C LYS A 89 19.06 20.26 -33.80
N GLY A 90 18.09 20.87 -33.17
CA GLY A 90 17.43 22.07 -33.71
C GLY A 90 18.37 23.25 -33.87
N ARG A 91 19.23 23.50 -32.89
CA ARG A 91 20.26 24.54 -32.97
C ARG A 91 21.25 24.26 -34.11
N ALA A 92 21.67 23.02 -34.28
CA ALA A 92 22.55 22.62 -35.36
C ALA A 92 21.92 22.84 -36.75
N LEU A 93 20.59 22.77 -36.87
CA LEU A 93 19.84 23.03 -38.07
C LEU A 93 19.43 24.50 -38.25
N GLY A 94 19.75 25.37 -37.29
CA GLY A 94 19.43 26.78 -37.30
C GLY A 94 18.10 27.17 -36.70
N PHE A 95 17.44 26.26 -35.96
CA PHE A 95 16.23 26.59 -35.22
C PHE A 95 16.60 27.23 -33.88
N ASP A 96 15.77 28.18 -33.43
CA ASP A 96 15.89 28.82 -32.15
C ASP A 96 14.88 28.21 -31.17
N PHE A 97 15.39 27.46 -30.24
CA PHE A 97 14.59 26.82 -29.22
C PHE A 97 14.83 27.46 -27.83
#